data_1f79a1aa52a9ddd3cd6e19c6683eeaf9
#
_entry.id   1f79a1aa52a9ddd3cd6e19c6683eeaf9
#
_cell.length_a   1.000
_cell.length_b   1.000
_cell.length_c   1.000
_cell.angle_alpha   90.00
_cell.angle_beta   90.00
_cell.angle_gamma   90.00
#
_symmetry.space_group_name_H-M   'P 1'
#
loop_
_entity.id
_entity.type
_entity.pdbx_description
1 polymer ?
#
loop_
_entity_poly.entity_id
_entity_poly.type
_entity_poly.pdbx_seq_one_letter_code
_entity_poly.pdbx_strand_id
1 'polypeptide(L)'
;MCGFVGYVNEKIIKDMADRIRHRGPDQDDYYVDSSVSLGFRRLSIIDLDGGSQPILNEDGTKVLVFNGEIYNYQPIREELIKKGHVFRTKTDSE
;
A
#
# COMPACT_ATOMS: atom_id res chain seq x y z
N MET A 1 2.46 -3.78 -14.00
CA MET A 1 3.12 -3.12 -12.85
C MET A 1 2.09 -2.29 -12.10
N CYS A 2 2.11 -2.39 -10.78
CA CYS A 2 1.27 -1.57 -9.93
C CYS A 2 1.57 -0.07 -10.08
N GLY A 3 0.71 0.76 -9.56
CA GLY A 3 0.93 2.19 -9.51
C GLY A 3 0.14 2.81 -8.38
N PHE A 4 0.56 3.97 -7.94
CA PHE A 4 -0.16 4.73 -6.92
C PHE A 4 -0.20 6.22 -7.26
N VAL A 5 -1.15 6.91 -6.66
CA VAL A 5 -1.32 8.36 -6.76
C VAL A 5 -1.56 8.94 -5.37
N GLY A 6 -1.19 10.20 -5.19
CA GLY A 6 -1.43 10.91 -3.93
C GLY A 6 -1.77 12.37 -4.18
N TYR A 7 -2.63 12.93 -3.35
CA TYR A 7 -3.05 14.32 -3.45
C TYR A 7 -3.54 14.86 -2.10
N VAL A 8 -3.46 16.15 -1.91
CA VAL A 8 -3.91 16.81 -0.67
C VAL A 8 -5.39 17.20 -0.69
N ASN A 9 -6.14 16.74 -1.70
CA ASN A 9 -7.58 16.98 -1.84
C ASN A 9 -8.27 15.67 -2.25
N GLU A 10 -9.36 15.32 -1.55
CA GLU A 10 -10.06 14.05 -1.76
C GLU A 10 -10.84 13.95 -3.07
N LYS A 11 -11.24 15.08 -3.66
CA LYS A 11 -12.20 15.11 -4.76
C LYS A 11 -11.73 14.48 -6.05
N ILE A 12 -10.42 14.38 -6.28
CA ILE A 12 -9.88 13.94 -7.56
C ILE A 12 -9.07 12.64 -7.49
N ILE A 13 -8.95 12.04 -6.31
CA ILE A 13 -8.08 10.86 -6.13
C ILE A 13 -8.52 9.68 -7.01
N LYS A 14 -9.81 9.46 -7.14
CA LYS A 14 -10.33 8.40 -7.99
C LYS A 14 -10.04 8.65 -9.46
N ASP A 15 -10.22 9.87 -9.93
CA ASP A 15 -9.92 10.24 -11.31
C ASP A 15 -8.43 10.10 -11.61
N MET A 16 -7.57 10.46 -10.65
CA MET A 16 -6.12 10.25 -10.77
C MET A 16 -5.79 8.76 -10.87
N ALA A 17 -6.37 7.93 -10.03
CA ALA A 17 -6.16 6.48 -10.06
C ALA A 17 -6.66 5.85 -11.37
N ASP A 18 -7.77 6.34 -11.90
CA ASP A 18 -8.31 5.86 -13.18
C ASP A 18 -7.36 6.14 -14.35
N ARG A 19 -6.61 7.23 -14.30
CA ARG A 19 -5.60 7.57 -15.33
C ARG A 19 -4.43 6.59 -15.37
N ILE A 20 -4.15 5.90 -14.28
CA ILE A 20 -3.10 4.89 -14.22
C ILE A 20 -3.65 3.46 -14.20
N ARG A 21 -4.88 3.26 -14.62
CA ARG A 21 -5.54 1.95 -14.67
C ARG A 21 -4.72 0.91 -15.46
N HIS A 22 -4.05 1.35 -16.52
CA HIS A 22 -3.21 0.46 -17.36
C HIS A 22 -2.05 -0.17 -16.57
N ARG A 23 -1.61 0.43 -15.47
CA ARG A 23 -0.56 -0.11 -14.62
C ARG A 23 -1.07 -1.18 -13.66
N GLY A 24 -2.30 -1.05 -13.18
CA GLY A 24 -2.91 -2.01 -12.28
C GLY A 24 -4.41 -2.12 -12.53
N PRO A 25 -4.82 -2.92 -13.55
CA PRO A 25 -6.23 -3.02 -13.92
C PRO A 25 -7.07 -3.89 -12.99
N ASP A 26 -6.44 -4.71 -12.16
CA ASP A 26 -7.14 -5.77 -11.42
C ASP A 26 -7.85 -5.26 -10.17
N GLN A 27 -7.27 -4.28 -9.50
CA GLN A 27 -7.84 -3.77 -8.25
C GLN A 27 -7.45 -2.32 -8.04
N ASP A 28 -8.36 -1.55 -7.46
CA ASP A 28 -8.10 -0.22 -6.94
C ASP A 28 -8.51 -0.14 -5.47
N ASP A 29 -7.77 0.63 -4.70
CA ASP A 29 -8.07 0.88 -3.30
C ASP A 29 -7.60 2.28 -2.90
N TYR A 30 -8.19 2.84 -1.83
CA TYR A 30 -8.00 4.23 -1.48
C TYR A 30 -7.89 4.42 0.03
N TYR A 31 -7.12 5.43 0.42
CA TYR A 31 -7.12 6.00 1.76
C TYR A 31 -7.36 7.49 1.65
N VAL A 32 -8.31 8.01 2.41
CA VAL A 32 -8.66 9.44 2.41
C VAL A 32 -8.82 9.92 3.85
N ASP A 33 -8.13 11.00 4.19
CA ASP A 33 -8.36 11.73 5.44
C ASP A 33 -8.42 13.25 5.18
N SER A 34 -8.46 14.06 6.23
CA SER A 34 -8.53 15.52 6.11
C SER A 34 -7.27 16.15 5.52
N SER A 35 -6.17 15.44 5.47
CA SER A 35 -4.87 15.96 5.05
C SER A 35 -4.39 15.43 3.71
N VAL A 36 -4.72 14.17 3.36
CA VAL A 36 -4.17 13.51 2.18
C VAL A 36 -5.14 12.47 1.63
N SER A 37 -5.09 12.26 0.33
CA SER A 37 -5.75 11.16 -0.37
C SER A 37 -4.70 10.32 -1.08
N LEU A 38 -4.76 9.00 -0.91
CA LEU A 38 -3.88 8.04 -1.57
C LEU A 38 -4.71 7.04 -2.34
N GLY A 39 -4.31 6.72 -3.56
CA GLY A 39 -4.94 5.68 -4.38
C GLY A 39 -3.89 4.70 -4.88
N PHE A 40 -4.25 3.43 -4.92
CA PHE A 40 -3.39 2.36 -5.37
C PHE A 40 -4.09 1.52 -6.43
N ARG A 41 -3.36 1.23 -7.51
CA ARG A 41 -3.81 0.32 -8.59
C ARG A 41 -2.94 -0.92 -8.58
N ARG A 42 -3.57 -2.09 -8.51
CA ARG A 42 -2.88 -3.36 -8.40
C ARG A 42 -2.92 -4.17 -9.70
N LEU A 43 -1.77 -4.72 -10.03
CA LEU A 43 -1.65 -5.82 -10.98
C LEU A 43 -1.35 -7.10 -10.17
N SER A 44 -2.34 -7.97 -10.06
CA SER A 44 -2.22 -9.22 -9.30
C SER A 44 -1.63 -10.30 -10.19
N ILE A 45 -0.35 -10.62 -9.99
CA ILE A 45 0.30 -11.66 -10.80
C ILE A 45 0.29 -13.01 -10.08
N ILE A 46 0.57 -13.09 -8.77
CA ILE A 46 0.79 -14.37 -8.11
C ILE A 46 0.15 -14.50 -6.73
N ASP A 47 0.06 -13.47 -5.90
CA ASP A 47 -0.42 -13.62 -4.54
C ASP A 47 -1.51 -12.62 -4.21
N LEU A 48 -2.67 -13.17 -3.82
CA LEU A 48 -3.84 -12.39 -3.53
C LEU A 48 -3.95 -11.99 -2.06
N ASP A 49 -3.23 -12.68 -1.16
CA ASP A 49 -3.52 -12.60 0.27
C ASP A 49 -2.73 -11.54 1.05
N GLY A 50 -1.75 -10.90 0.46
CA GLY A 50 -0.91 -9.99 1.23
C GLY A 50 -0.59 -8.65 0.58
N GLY A 51 -1.07 -8.41 -0.63
CA GLY A 51 -0.63 -7.27 -1.42
C GLY A 51 -1.56 -6.07 -1.45
N SER A 52 -2.58 -6.01 -0.62
CA SER A 52 -3.52 -4.89 -0.60
C SER A 52 -2.87 -3.64 -0.04
N GLN A 53 -3.00 -2.54 -0.79
CA GLN A 53 -2.52 -1.22 -0.38
C GLN A 53 -3.63 -0.18 -0.62
N PRO A 54 -3.68 0.93 0.09
CA PRO A 54 -2.68 1.39 1.10
C PRO A 54 -2.59 0.48 2.33
N ILE A 55 -1.38 0.39 2.90
CA ILE A 55 -1.10 -0.39 4.11
C ILE A 55 -1.09 0.55 5.31
N LEU A 56 -1.78 0.16 6.37
CA LEU A 56 -1.72 0.87 7.66
C LEU A 56 -0.81 0.10 8.62
N ASN A 57 -0.08 0.84 9.46
CA ASN A 57 0.65 0.22 10.55
C ASN A 57 -0.31 -0.30 11.63
N GLU A 58 0.22 -0.94 12.66
CA GLU A 58 -0.57 -1.64 13.68
C GLU A 58 -1.56 -0.76 14.45
N ASP A 59 -1.26 0.52 14.64
CA ASP A 59 -2.14 1.47 15.34
C ASP A 59 -2.89 2.42 14.39
N GLY A 60 -2.74 2.27 13.09
CA GLY A 60 -3.43 3.06 12.09
C GLY A 60 -2.95 4.51 11.94
N THR A 61 -1.81 4.87 12.56
CA THR A 61 -1.29 6.23 12.51
C THR A 61 -0.45 6.53 11.27
N LYS A 62 -0.02 5.50 10.56
CA LYS A 62 0.80 5.63 9.35
C LYS A 62 0.18 4.85 8.21
N VAL A 63 0.23 5.42 7.02
CA VAL A 63 -0.33 4.83 5.81
C VAL A 63 0.74 4.84 4.73
N LEU A 64 0.94 3.70 4.08
CA LEU A 64 1.94 3.52 3.04
C LEU A 64 1.28 3.09 1.73
N VAL A 65 1.69 3.71 0.63
CA VAL A 65 1.58 3.15 -0.71
C VAL A 65 2.98 2.94 -1.27
N PHE A 66 3.23 1.79 -1.86
CA PHE A 66 4.56 1.39 -2.25
C PHE A 66 4.53 0.53 -3.51
N ASN A 67 5.38 0.86 -4.46
CA ASN A 67 5.58 0.05 -5.66
C ASN A 67 7.08 -0.23 -5.80
N GLY A 68 7.52 -1.36 -5.29
CA GLY A 68 8.93 -1.76 -5.25
C GLY A 68 9.12 -3.04 -4.47
N GLU A 69 10.36 -3.29 -4.06
CA GLU A 69 10.71 -4.45 -3.25
C GLU A 69 11.73 -4.07 -2.17
N ILE A 70 11.60 -4.66 -0.98
CA ILE A 70 12.54 -4.53 0.12
C ILE A 70 13.19 -5.89 0.32
N TYR A 71 14.37 -6.08 -0.25
CA TYR A 71 15.01 -7.40 -0.33
C TYR A 71 15.44 -7.95 1.04
N ASN A 72 15.78 -7.08 1.98
CA ASN A 72 16.21 -7.46 3.33
C ASN A 72 15.10 -7.36 4.37
N TYR A 73 13.84 -7.54 3.97
CA TYR A 73 12.72 -7.34 4.88
C TYR A 73 12.64 -8.39 5.99
N GLN A 74 13.06 -9.63 5.74
CA GLN A 74 12.92 -10.71 6.71
C GLN A 74 13.71 -10.47 8.00
N PRO A 75 15.01 -10.15 7.98
CA PRO A 75 15.74 -9.79 9.20
C PRO A 75 15.17 -8.57 9.91
N ILE A 76 14.74 -7.57 9.17
CA ILE A 76 14.10 -6.36 9.73
C ILE A 76 12.80 -6.72 10.44
N ARG A 77 11.98 -7.55 9.80
CA ARG A 77 10.73 -8.03 10.37
C ARG A 77 10.98 -8.78 11.70
N GLU A 78 11.93 -9.69 11.74
CA GLU A 78 12.27 -10.43 12.94
C GLU A 78 12.72 -9.51 14.08
N GLU A 79 13.52 -8.51 13.79
CA GLU A 79 13.96 -7.51 14.77
C GLU A 79 12.77 -6.71 15.30
N LEU A 80 11.86 -6.28 14.44
CA LEU A 80 10.68 -5.52 14.82
C LEU A 80 9.72 -6.37 15.68
N ILE A 81 9.54 -7.64 15.35
CA ILE A 81 8.74 -8.55 16.17
C ILE A 81 9.33 -8.68 17.58
N LYS A 82 10.65 -8.78 17.70
CA LYS A 82 11.33 -8.82 19.01
C LYS A 82 11.12 -7.54 19.80
N LYS A 83 10.92 -6.41 19.12
CA LYS A 83 10.63 -5.12 19.75
C LYS A 83 9.15 -4.91 20.09
N GLY A 84 8.29 -5.90 19.80
CA GLY A 84 6.87 -5.85 20.14
C GLY A 84 5.94 -5.42 19.01
N HIS A 85 6.45 -5.24 17.80
CA HIS A 85 5.61 -4.90 16.66
C HIS A 85 4.84 -6.13 16.14
N VAL A 86 3.62 -5.89 15.66
CA VAL A 86 2.72 -6.94 15.16
C VAL A 86 2.53 -6.76 13.65
N PHE A 87 2.77 -7.84 12.91
CA PHE A 87 2.57 -7.89 11.46
C PHE A 87 1.33 -8.70 11.12
N ARG A 88 0.54 -8.22 10.17
CA ARG A 88 -0.69 -8.88 9.71
C ARG A 88 -0.48 -9.68 8.44
N THR A 89 0.53 -9.32 7.65
CA THR A 89 0.83 -9.96 6.37
C THR A 89 2.26 -10.49 6.37
N LYS A 90 2.63 -11.13 5.27
CA LYS A 90 4.01 -11.59 5.04
C LYS A 90 4.72 -10.78 3.96
N THR A 91 4.13 -9.65 3.56
CA THR A 91 4.71 -8.81 2.52
C THR A 91 5.91 -8.03 3.02
N ASP A 92 6.78 -7.67 2.10
CA ASP A 92 7.94 -6.83 2.38
C ASP A 92 7.57 -5.36 2.63
N SER A 93 6.41 -4.94 2.18
CA SER A 93 5.97 -3.55 2.29
C SER A 93 5.35 -3.20 3.65
N GLU A 94 4.95 -4.18 4.44
CA GLU A 94 4.39 -3.94 5.76
C GLU A 94 5.46 -3.51 6.77
#